data_0ed225d83209b925c98a704b4b707bb1
#
_entry.id   0ed225d83209b925c98a704b4b707bb1
#
_cell.length_a   1.000
_cell.length_b   1.000
_cell.length_c   1.000
_cell.angle_alpha   90.00
_cell.angle_beta   90.00
_cell.angle_gamma   90.00
#
_symmetry.space_group_name_H-M   'P 1'
#
loop_
_entity.id
_entity.type
_entity.pdbx_description
1 polymer ?
#
loop_
_entity_poly.entity_id
_entity_poly.type
_entity_poly.pdbx_seq_one_letter_code
_entity_poly.pdbx_strand_id
1 'polypeptide(L)'
;ESSGLQRIGDIHFRLSASSSEKTLVEWINKHREMLQSDFQLTGHMGNTPYCLDEIHIEQSCDDEVVDWFELHITVVVGNLRIPFSRFRKHILEEKREYLLPDGRMILLPEEWFSKYANLLEMGVQTEQGIRLKHTFIGAAQAALGGTGLKKFSGKNQIKNVSVPKALKATLRPYQQKGFSWMMHLHKLGFGGCLADDMGLGKTLQTLTLLQHIYKSPASRKAATLIVVPTSLLHNWRREAKRFTTLSMIEYNSSIVVPPNHPGKFFGRFQLIFTTYGMMRNNIDLLSSYKFEYIVLDESQNIKNSESLTFRSALQLKSKYRLVLTGTPIENSLKDLWAQFRFIQPDLLGTESAFQKQFMIPIRQGNTRVEAQLQ
;
A
#
# COMPACT_ATOMS: atom_id res chain seq x y z
N GLU A 1 -5.35 25.78 38.70
CA GLU A 1 -5.64 26.90 37.73
C GLU A 1 -5.09 26.61 36.35
N SER A 2 -4.01 25.85 36.21
CA SER A 2 -3.45 25.50 34.88
C SER A 2 -4.26 24.42 34.12
N SER A 3 -5.24 23.79 34.77
CA SER A 3 -6.02 22.68 34.22
C SER A 3 -7.38 23.09 33.61
N GLY A 4 -7.77 24.34 33.68
CA GLY A 4 -9.07 24.84 33.21
C GLY A 4 -10.25 24.50 34.14
N LEU A 5 -10.01 23.93 35.32
CA LEU A 5 -11.01 23.70 36.34
C LEU A 5 -11.17 24.91 37.27
N GLN A 6 -12.40 25.39 37.46
CA GLN A 6 -12.77 26.39 38.46
C GLN A 6 -13.42 25.72 39.68
N ARG A 7 -12.92 26.00 40.85
CA ARG A 7 -13.53 25.58 42.12
C ARG A 7 -14.78 26.42 42.38
N ILE A 8 -15.93 25.80 42.52
CA ILE A 8 -17.23 26.45 42.85
C ILE A 8 -17.75 26.14 44.24
N GLY A 9 -17.01 25.35 45.05
CA GLY A 9 -17.35 24.97 46.42
C GLY A 9 -16.23 24.20 47.05
N ASP A 10 -16.43 23.68 48.25
CA ASP A 10 -15.37 22.97 48.97
C ASP A 10 -14.94 21.68 48.28
N ILE A 11 -15.84 21.03 47.55
CA ILE A 11 -15.61 19.75 46.83
C ILE A 11 -16.17 19.78 45.40
N HIS A 12 -16.63 20.95 44.88
CA HIS A 12 -17.23 21.06 43.58
C HIS A 12 -16.32 21.84 42.63
N PHE A 13 -16.14 21.31 41.42
CA PHE A 13 -15.33 21.91 40.36
C PHE A 13 -16.14 21.97 39.07
N ARG A 14 -15.87 23.00 38.23
CA ARG A 14 -16.49 23.22 36.95
C ARG A 14 -15.40 23.52 35.90
N LEU A 15 -15.58 23.03 34.65
CA LEU A 15 -14.77 23.46 33.52
C LEU A 15 -15.16 24.89 33.10
N SER A 16 -14.17 25.76 32.99
CA SER A 16 -14.38 27.18 32.65
C SER A 16 -14.84 27.43 31.22
N ALA A 17 -14.66 26.47 30.32
CA ALA A 17 -14.80 26.68 28.88
C ALA A 17 -16.08 26.11 28.24
N SER A 18 -16.90 25.30 28.89
CA SER A 18 -18.12 24.77 28.27
C SER A 18 -18.97 23.93 29.23
N SER A 19 -20.27 23.96 29.02
CA SER A 19 -21.27 23.28 29.85
C SER A 19 -21.75 21.93 29.31
N SER A 20 -21.04 21.29 28.34
CA SER A 20 -21.47 19.99 27.84
C SER A 20 -20.78 18.84 28.59
N GLU A 21 -21.54 17.78 28.90
CA GLU A 21 -21.04 16.54 29.53
C GLU A 21 -19.90 15.93 28.74
N LYS A 22 -19.96 16.01 27.40
CA LYS A 22 -18.92 15.55 26.49
C LYS A 22 -17.56 16.20 26.74
N THR A 23 -17.53 17.53 26.93
CA THR A 23 -16.31 18.30 27.19
C THR A 23 -15.65 17.88 28.50
N LEU A 24 -16.46 17.55 29.53
CA LEU A 24 -15.94 17.08 30.80
C LEU A 24 -15.31 15.69 30.67
N VAL A 25 -15.93 14.76 29.93
CA VAL A 25 -15.35 13.43 29.66
C VAL A 25 -14.04 13.54 28.88
N GLU A 26 -13.97 14.40 27.87
CA GLU A 26 -12.73 14.68 27.13
C GLU A 26 -11.63 15.23 28.01
N TRP A 27 -11.97 16.15 28.91
CA TRP A 27 -11.04 16.72 29.85
C TRP A 27 -10.52 15.66 30.84
N ILE A 28 -11.39 14.83 31.41
CA ILE A 28 -11.02 13.72 32.30
C ILE A 28 -10.08 12.75 31.58
N ASN A 29 -10.41 12.37 30.35
CA ASN A 29 -9.55 11.44 29.57
C ASN A 29 -8.18 12.04 29.29
N LYS A 30 -8.10 13.34 29.01
CA LYS A 30 -6.83 14.04 28.76
C LYS A 30 -5.95 14.16 29.99
N HIS A 31 -6.54 14.25 31.19
CA HIS A 31 -5.83 14.44 32.46
C HIS A 31 -5.88 13.20 33.34
N ARG A 32 -6.20 12.04 32.78
CA ARG A 32 -6.46 10.78 33.50
C ARG A 32 -5.30 10.38 34.39
N GLU A 33 -4.07 10.35 33.89
CA GLU A 33 -2.90 9.94 34.68
C GLU A 33 -2.71 10.80 35.94
N MET A 34 -2.90 12.12 35.79
CA MET A 34 -2.82 13.06 36.90
C MET A 34 -3.97 12.85 37.91
N LEU A 35 -5.17 12.56 37.43
CA LEU A 35 -6.33 12.36 38.30
C LEU A 35 -6.28 11.02 39.03
N GLN A 36 -5.80 9.96 38.41
CA GLN A 36 -5.71 8.63 39.01
C GLN A 36 -4.62 8.53 40.07
N SER A 37 -3.61 9.44 40.09
CA SER A 37 -2.62 9.48 41.19
C SER A 37 -3.24 9.87 42.51
N ASP A 38 -4.28 10.71 42.52
CA ASP A 38 -4.84 11.31 43.71
C ASP A 38 -6.31 10.93 43.95
N PHE A 39 -7.03 10.41 42.96
CA PHE A 39 -8.47 10.18 43.01
C PHE A 39 -8.89 8.82 42.38
N GLN A 40 -9.89 8.18 42.99
CA GLN A 40 -10.59 7.09 42.33
C GLN A 40 -11.71 7.66 41.48
N LEU A 41 -11.55 7.56 40.12
CA LEU A 41 -12.53 8.08 39.18
C LEU A 41 -13.72 7.12 39.08
N THR A 42 -14.87 7.52 39.59
CA THR A 42 -16.17 6.85 39.41
C THR A 42 -17.14 7.86 38.81
N GLY A 43 -17.91 7.51 37.76
CA GLY A 43 -18.77 8.49 37.14
C GLY A 43 -20.10 7.97 36.66
N HIS A 44 -21.14 8.70 37.03
CA HIS A 44 -22.41 8.75 36.34
C HIS A 44 -22.64 10.21 35.93
N MET A 45 -22.83 10.44 34.63
CA MET A 45 -23.09 11.77 34.09
C MET A 45 -24.50 11.79 33.48
N GLY A 46 -25.38 12.63 34.03
CA GLY A 46 -26.73 12.84 33.53
C GLY A 46 -27.55 11.56 33.38
N ASN A 47 -28.47 11.56 32.41
CA ASN A 47 -29.30 10.41 32.07
C ASN A 47 -28.58 9.34 31.24
N THR A 48 -27.42 9.65 30.70
CA THR A 48 -26.60 8.72 29.90
C THR A 48 -25.29 8.46 30.62
N PRO A 49 -25.06 7.23 31.12
CA PRO A 49 -23.85 6.92 31.87
C PRO A 49 -22.66 6.85 30.91
N TYR A 50 -21.81 7.88 30.91
CA TYR A 50 -20.53 7.80 30.27
C TYR A 50 -19.58 6.88 31.03
N CYS A 51 -18.95 5.98 30.29
CA CYS A 51 -17.92 5.09 30.83
C CYS A 51 -16.61 5.87 30.97
N LEU A 52 -16.07 5.87 32.17
CA LEU A 52 -14.76 6.47 32.48
C LEU A 52 -13.65 5.42 32.55
N ASP A 53 -13.94 4.17 32.22
CA ASP A 53 -12.92 3.13 32.17
C ASP A 53 -11.85 3.43 31.11
N GLU A 54 -10.65 2.96 31.32
CA GLU A 54 -9.57 3.09 30.37
C GLU A 54 -9.88 2.30 29.09
N ILE A 55 -9.64 2.91 27.94
CA ILE A 55 -9.81 2.29 26.64
C ILE A 55 -8.43 1.91 26.11
N HIS A 56 -8.16 0.62 25.96
CA HIS A 56 -6.94 0.16 25.34
C HIS A 56 -7.21 -0.85 24.21
N ILE A 57 -6.23 -1.01 23.32
CA ILE A 57 -6.34 -1.88 22.16
C ILE A 57 -5.40 -3.06 22.34
N GLU A 58 -5.96 -4.26 22.30
CA GLU A 58 -5.22 -5.50 22.12
C GLU A 58 -5.21 -5.89 20.64
N GLN A 59 -4.07 -6.34 20.16
CA GLN A 59 -3.92 -6.67 18.74
C GLN A 59 -3.12 -7.96 18.56
N SER A 60 -3.57 -8.79 17.63
CA SER A 60 -2.87 -9.97 17.15
C SER A 60 -3.04 -10.10 15.64
N CYS A 61 -2.19 -10.88 15.00
CA CYS A 61 -2.20 -11.08 13.56
C CYS A 61 -1.94 -12.53 13.23
N ASP A 62 -2.74 -13.10 12.34
CA ASP A 62 -2.60 -14.44 11.82
C ASP A 62 -2.26 -14.41 10.32
N ASP A 63 -1.25 -15.22 9.92
CA ASP A 63 -0.87 -15.44 8.53
C ASP A 63 -1.75 -16.57 7.98
N GLU A 64 -2.79 -16.26 7.20
CA GLU A 64 -3.69 -17.31 6.71
C GLU A 64 -3.34 -17.84 5.32
N VAL A 65 -2.93 -17.01 4.38
CA VAL A 65 -2.67 -17.41 2.97
C VAL A 65 -1.66 -16.46 2.33
N VAL A 66 -1.02 -16.88 1.25
CA VAL A 66 0.06 -16.18 0.53
C VAL A 66 -0.21 -14.70 0.21
N ASP A 67 -1.48 -14.30 0.05
CA ASP A 67 -1.86 -12.94 -0.39
C ASP A 67 -2.61 -12.12 0.67
N TRP A 68 -3.02 -12.72 1.81
CA TRP A 68 -3.85 -12.09 2.83
C TRP A 68 -3.33 -12.35 4.24
N PHE A 69 -3.55 -11.39 5.14
CA PHE A 69 -3.38 -11.58 6.58
C PHE A 69 -4.64 -11.07 7.31
N GLU A 70 -4.95 -11.69 8.43
CA GLU A 70 -6.07 -11.27 9.26
C GLU A 70 -5.55 -10.56 10.51
N LEU A 71 -6.06 -9.36 10.73
CA LEU A 71 -5.72 -8.50 11.83
C LEU A 71 -6.84 -8.54 12.85
N HIS A 72 -6.57 -9.13 13.99
CA HIS A 72 -7.48 -9.18 15.13
C HIS A 72 -7.18 -8.00 16.04
N ILE A 73 -8.10 -7.05 16.09
CA ILE A 73 -8.02 -5.89 16.97
C ILE A 73 -9.21 -5.94 17.91
N THR A 74 -8.94 -5.96 19.22
CA THR A 74 -9.95 -5.94 20.26
C THR A 74 -9.81 -4.68 21.10
N VAL A 75 -10.89 -3.94 21.23
CA VAL A 75 -11.00 -2.81 22.16
C VAL A 75 -11.41 -3.35 23.52
N VAL A 76 -10.64 -3.03 24.53
CA VAL A 76 -10.93 -3.39 25.93
C VAL A 76 -11.33 -2.13 26.68
N VAL A 77 -12.52 -2.18 27.31
CA VAL A 77 -13.08 -1.09 28.10
C VAL A 77 -13.52 -1.70 29.43
N GLY A 78 -12.71 -1.53 30.45
CA GLY A 78 -12.93 -2.24 31.73
C GLY A 78 -12.96 -3.76 31.53
N ASN A 79 -14.07 -4.41 31.81
CA ASN A 79 -14.26 -5.86 31.61
C ASN A 79 -14.82 -6.24 30.23
N LEU A 80 -15.16 -5.27 29.40
CA LEU A 80 -15.73 -5.51 28.07
C LEU A 80 -14.63 -5.66 27.01
N ARG A 81 -14.79 -6.68 26.17
CA ARG A 81 -13.91 -6.95 25.01
C ARG A 81 -14.73 -6.86 23.74
N ILE A 82 -14.47 -5.87 22.91
CA ILE A 82 -15.28 -5.55 21.73
C ILE A 82 -14.39 -5.63 20.48
N PRO A 83 -14.75 -6.44 19.48
CA PRO A 83 -14.03 -6.47 18.21
C PRO A 83 -13.99 -5.06 17.57
N PHE A 84 -12.81 -4.62 17.15
CA PHE A 84 -12.59 -3.29 16.57
C PHE A 84 -13.47 -3.03 15.35
N SER A 85 -13.81 -4.08 14.61
CA SER A 85 -14.72 -4.03 13.46
C SER A 85 -16.10 -3.42 13.78
N ARG A 86 -16.57 -3.51 15.03
CA ARG A 86 -17.81 -2.87 15.49
C ARG A 86 -17.76 -1.34 15.44
N PHE A 87 -16.58 -0.75 15.54
CA PHE A 87 -16.37 0.70 15.53
C PHE A 87 -16.24 1.26 14.12
N ARG A 88 -16.16 0.40 13.08
CA ARG A 88 -15.94 0.80 11.69
C ARG A 88 -16.85 1.93 11.23
N LYS A 89 -18.16 1.78 11.42
CA LYS A 89 -19.13 2.79 11.00
C LYS A 89 -18.90 4.14 11.70
N HIS A 90 -18.62 4.11 13.00
CA HIS A 90 -18.37 5.31 13.79
C HIS A 90 -17.08 6.00 13.35
N ILE A 91 -16.01 5.25 13.10
CA ILE A 91 -14.74 5.79 12.65
C ILE A 91 -14.86 6.41 11.24
N LEU A 92 -15.51 5.71 10.30
CA LEU A 92 -15.68 6.21 8.93
C LEU A 92 -16.66 7.40 8.83
N GLU A 93 -17.63 7.50 9.73
CA GLU A 93 -18.59 8.62 9.83
C GLU A 93 -18.10 9.73 10.78
N GLU A 94 -16.88 9.63 11.33
CA GLU A 94 -16.28 10.55 12.30
C GLU A 94 -17.15 10.77 13.57
N LYS A 95 -17.93 9.75 13.97
CA LYS A 95 -18.77 9.78 15.15
C LYS A 95 -17.98 9.31 16.36
N ARG A 96 -17.76 10.20 17.32
CA ARG A 96 -16.96 9.91 18.53
C ARG A 96 -17.71 9.13 19.60
N GLU A 97 -19.03 9.22 19.64
CA GLU A 97 -19.85 8.58 20.65
C GLU A 97 -20.22 7.15 20.24
N TYR A 98 -19.96 6.18 21.12
CA TYR A 98 -20.28 4.77 20.89
C TYR A 98 -21.00 4.19 22.11
N LEU A 99 -22.18 3.58 21.90
CA LEU A 99 -22.95 2.91 22.93
C LEU A 99 -22.41 1.50 23.14
N LEU A 100 -21.93 1.23 24.36
CA LEU A 100 -21.46 -0.10 24.77
C LEU A 100 -22.64 -1.08 24.89
N PRO A 101 -22.38 -2.40 24.81
CA PRO A 101 -23.41 -3.41 25.00
C PRO A 101 -24.11 -3.38 26.37
N ASP A 102 -23.46 -2.81 27.39
CA ASP A 102 -24.00 -2.64 28.75
C ASP A 102 -24.81 -1.34 28.94
N GLY A 103 -25.01 -0.57 27.86
CA GLY A 103 -25.77 0.67 27.89
C GLY A 103 -24.96 1.93 28.26
N ARG A 104 -23.69 1.79 28.59
CA ARG A 104 -22.79 2.93 28.81
C ARG A 104 -22.30 3.54 27.50
N MET A 105 -22.00 4.84 27.52
CA MET A 105 -21.47 5.57 26.38
C MET A 105 -19.96 5.75 26.52
N ILE A 106 -19.19 5.53 25.48
CA ILE A 106 -17.77 5.91 25.41
C ILE A 106 -17.51 6.95 24.35
N LEU A 107 -16.47 7.73 24.57
CA LEU A 107 -15.90 8.63 23.54
C LEU A 107 -14.67 7.97 22.92
N LEU A 108 -14.77 7.69 21.62
CA LEU A 108 -13.65 7.14 20.86
C LEU A 108 -12.51 8.16 20.81
N PRO A 109 -11.25 7.74 21.03
CA PRO A 109 -10.09 8.61 20.94
C PRO A 109 -9.99 9.26 19.55
N GLU A 110 -9.72 10.56 19.50
CA GLU A 110 -9.65 11.32 18.25
C GLU A 110 -8.59 10.77 17.30
N GLU A 111 -7.50 10.29 17.85
CA GLU A 111 -6.41 9.65 17.09
C GLU A 111 -6.85 8.41 16.30
N TRP A 112 -7.93 7.72 16.70
CA TRP A 112 -8.42 6.55 15.99
C TRP A 112 -8.97 6.88 14.59
N PHE A 113 -9.55 8.06 14.41
CA PHE A 113 -10.13 8.50 13.16
C PHE A 113 -9.04 8.73 12.09
N SER A 114 -7.90 9.30 12.47
CA SER A 114 -6.77 9.46 11.56
C SER A 114 -5.93 8.19 11.40
N LYS A 115 -5.83 7.36 12.45
CA LYS A 115 -4.92 6.23 12.52
C LYS A 115 -5.47 4.96 11.86
N TYR A 116 -6.78 4.71 12.03
CA TYR A 116 -7.40 3.44 11.61
C TYR A 116 -8.38 3.57 10.44
N ALA A 117 -8.81 4.77 10.05
CA ALA A 117 -9.76 4.95 8.96
C ALA A 117 -9.30 4.25 7.68
N ASN A 118 -8.05 4.45 7.29
CA ASN A 118 -7.48 3.82 6.09
C ASN A 118 -7.48 2.29 6.15
N LEU A 119 -7.15 1.70 7.31
CA LEU A 119 -7.19 0.24 7.47
C LEU A 119 -8.61 -0.31 7.34
N LEU A 120 -9.58 0.41 7.89
CA LEU A 120 -10.99 0.03 7.84
C LEU A 120 -11.60 0.18 6.44
N GLU A 121 -11.13 1.15 5.64
CA GLU A 121 -11.53 1.30 4.24
C GLU A 121 -10.94 0.21 3.34
N MET A 122 -9.66 -0.13 3.54
CA MET A 122 -8.91 -1.07 2.72
C MET A 122 -9.19 -2.54 3.06
N GLY A 123 -9.64 -2.79 4.28
CA GLY A 123 -9.86 -4.14 4.81
C GLY A 123 -11.26 -4.67 4.58
N VAL A 124 -11.35 -5.99 4.40
CA VAL A 124 -12.62 -6.73 4.40
C VAL A 124 -12.92 -7.13 5.84
N GLN A 125 -14.08 -6.73 6.33
CA GLN A 125 -14.53 -7.09 7.68
C GLN A 125 -14.79 -8.59 7.78
N THR A 126 -14.24 -9.22 8.81
CA THR A 126 -14.55 -10.61 9.21
C THR A 126 -15.29 -10.61 10.56
N GLU A 127 -15.72 -11.76 11.03
CA GLU A 127 -16.38 -11.88 12.35
C GLU A 127 -15.44 -11.50 13.51
N GLN A 128 -14.15 -11.77 13.37
CA GLN A 128 -13.17 -11.62 14.43
C GLN A 128 -12.18 -10.46 14.20
N GLY A 129 -12.12 -9.91 12.97
CA GLY A 129 -11.11 -8.91 12.66
C GLY A 129 -11.29 -8.19 11.32
N ILE A 130 -10.17 -7.81 10.77
CA ILE A 130 -10.07 -7.15 9.47
C ILE A 130 -9.08 -7.93 8.62
N ARG A 131 -9.55 -8.48 7.51
CA ARG A 131 -8.70 -9.14 6.52
C ARG A 131 -8.13 -8.10 5.56
N LEU A 132 -6.81 -8.08 5.45
CA LEU A 132 -6.05 -7.15 4.62
C LEU A 132 -5.17 -7.91 3.65
N LYS A 133 -5.01 -7.39 2.43
CA LYS A 133 -3.99 -7.90 1.52
C LYS A 133 -2.59 -7.59 2.08
N HIS A 134 -1.62 -8.46 1.82
CA HIS A 134 -0.22 -8.24 2.23
C HIS A 134 0.36 -6.91 1.73
N THR A 135 -0.21 -6.33 0.68
CA THR A 135 0.13 -4.99 0.16
C THR A 135 -0.06 -3.86 1.17
N PHE A 136 -0.97 -4.05 2.14
CA PHE A 136 -1.28 -3.05 3.17
C PHE A 136 -0.52 -3.26 4.48
N ILE A 137 0.47 -4.16 4.50
CA ILE A 137 1.23 -4.49 5.71
C ILE A 137 1.96 -3.26 6.28
N GLY A 138 2.50 -2.40 5.41
CA GLY A 138 3.14 -1.14 5.82
C GLY A 138 2.15 -0.18 6.47
N ALA A 139 0.97 -0.01 5.89
CA ALA A 139 -0.09 0.82 6.47
C ALA A 139 -0.59 0.25 7.81
N ALA A 140 -0.71 -1.08 7.89
CA ALA A 140 -1.07 -1.75 9.14
C ALA A 140 0.01 -1.57 10.22
N GLN A 141 1.30 -1.68 9.88
CA GLN A 141 2.41 -1.42 10.81
C GLN A 141 2.43 0.01 11.31
N ALA A 142 2.22 0.99 10.43
CA ALA A 142 2.14 2.40 10.80
C ALA A 142 0.96 2.68 11.76
N ALA A 143 -0.21 2.11 11.47
CA ALA A 143 -1.39 2.27 12.29
C ALA A 143 -1.28 1.57 13.66
N LEU A 144 -0.58 0.44 13.75
CA LEU A 144 -0.52 -0.38 14.96
C LEU A 144 0.72 -0.11 15.83
N GLY A 145 1.59 0.83 15.42
CA GLY A 145 2.78 1.18 16.20
C GLY A 145 3.84 0.08 16.30
N GLY A 146 3.87 -0.85 15.36
CA GLY A 146 4.93 -1.85 15.21
C GLY A 146 4.94 -3.02 16.21
N THR A 147 4.15 -2.99 17.28
CA THR A 147 4.19 -4.02 18.34
C THR A 147 3.40 -5.28 18.00
N GLY A 148 2.28 -5.16 17.30
CA GLY A 148 1.40 -6.29 16.93
C GLY A 148 1.87 -7.12 15.73
N LEU A 149 2.75 -6.57 14.89
CA LEU A 149 3.19 -7.18 13.63
C LEU A 149 4.69 -7.59 13.66
N LYS A 150 5.25 -7.89 14.83
CA LYS A 150 6.66 -8.31 14.98
C LYS A 150 7.06 -9.48 14.08
N LYS A 151 6.15 -10.41 13.79
CA LYS A 151 6.38 -11.52 12.86
C LYS A 151 6.73 -11.06 11.43
N PHE A 152 6.28 -9.86 11.03
CA PHE A 152 6.50 -9.31 9.70
C PHE A 152 7.73 -8.39 9.63
N SER A 153 8.19 -7.81 10.76
CA SER A 153 9.37 -6.92 10.78
C SER A 153 10.66 -7.64 10.38
N GLY A 154 10.76 -8.94 10.65
CA GLY A 154 11.91 -9.77 10.22
C GLY A 154 11.94 -10.06 8.71
N LYS A 155 10.80 -9.95 8.00
CA LYS A 155 10.71 -10.13 6.53
C LYS A 155 11.10 -8.86 5.77
N ASN A 156 11.17 -7.70 6.43
CA ASN A 156 11.45 -6.40 5.79
C ASN A 156 12.93 -6.10 5.54
N GLN A 157 13.86 -6.95 6.01
CA GLN A 157 15.27 -6.77 5.67
C GLN A 157 15.54 -7.19 4.22
N ILE A 158 15.97 -6.25 3.39
CA ILE A 158 16.44 -6.53 2.03
C ILE A 158 17.73 -7.33 2.11
N LYS A 159 17.62 -8.65 1.92
CA LYS A 159 18.78 -9.54 1.89
C LYS A 159 19.48 -9.39 0.55
N ASN A 160 20.81 -9.34 0.59
CA ASN A 160 21.59 -9.32 -0.64
C ASN A 160 21.40 -10.65 -1.40
N VAL A 161 20.96 -10.56 -2.66
CA VAL A 161 20.65 -11.71 -3.51
C VAL A 161 21.81 -11.90 -4.48
N SER A 162 22.32 -13.13 -4.61
CA SER A 162 23.40 -13.42 -5.56
C SER A 162 22.95 -13.21 -7.01
N VAL A 163 23.80 -12.54 -7.78
CA VAL A 163 23.60 -12.34 -9.23
C VAL A 163 23.54 -13.68 -9.95
N PRO A 164 22.60 -13.89 -10.89
CA PRO A 164 22.52 -15.14 -11.66
C PRO A 164 23.81 -15.40 -12.43
N LYS A 165 24.35 -16.62 -12.35
CA LYS A 165 25.57 -17.00 -13.09
C LYS A 165 25.45 -16.88 -14.61
N ALA A 166 24.22 -16.97 -15.13
CA ALA A 166 23.92 -16.84 -16.55
C ALA A 166 23.88 -15.37 -17.03
N LEU A 167 23.94 -14.41 -16.13
CA LEU A 167 24.04 -12.99 -16.49
C LEU A 167 25.46 -12.69 -16.99
N LYS A 168 25.57 -12.12 -18.20
CA LYS A 168 26.83 -11.77 -18.85
C LYS A 168 27.23 -10.32 -18.55
N ALA A 169 27.12 -9.89 -17.29
CA ALA A 169 27.48 -8.54 -16.85
C ALA A 169 27.86 -8.55 -15.36
N THR A 170 28.67 -7.57 -14.96
CA THR A 170 28.98 -7.29 -13.55
C THR A 170 28.17 -6.08 -13.10
N LEU A 171 27.42 -6.23 -12.02
CA LEU A 171 26.64 -5.14 -11.45
C LEU A 171 27.53 -4.21 -10.59
N ARG A 172 27.30 -2.93 -10.66
CA ARG A 172 27.84 -1.96 -9.69
C ARG A 172 27.13 -2.14 -8.34
N PRO A 173 27.74 -1.70 -7.22
CA PRO A 173 27.15 -1.92 -5.88
C PRO A 173 25.69 -1.42 -5.74
N TYR A 174 25.36 -0.26 -6.31
CA TYR A 174 24.00 0.28 -6.25
C TYR A 174 23.02 -0.54 -7.14
N GLN A 175 23.47 -1.04 -8.30
CA GLN A 175 22.66 -1.92 -9.15
C GLN A 175 22.37 -3.25 -8.45
N GLN A 176 23.34 -3.78 -7.72
CA GLN A 176 23.17 -4.96 -6.88
C GLN A 176 22.12 -4.73 -5.77
N LYS A 177 22.12 -3.54 -5.16
CA LYS A 177 21.09 -3.14 -4.17
C LYS A 177 19.72 -3.06 -4.83
N GLY A 178 19.60 -2.40 -5.99
CA GLY A 178 18.34 -2.29 -6.73
C GLY A 178 17.80 -3.67 -7.17
N PHE A 179 18.66 -4.56 -7.67
CA PHE A 179 18.28 -5.94 -7.96
C PHE A 179 17.78 -6.68 -6.72
N SER A 180 18.50 -6.57 -5.59
CA SER A 180 18.11 -7.22 -4.33
C SER A 180 16.76 -6.68 -3.80
N TRP A 181 16.51 -5.38 -3.96
CA TRP A 181 15.23 -4.74 -3.64
C TRP A 181 14.10 -5.26 -4.53
N MET A 182 14.28 -5.33 -5.84
CA MET A 182 13.28 -5.91 -6.75
C MET A 182 12.98 -7.37 -6.41
N MET A 183 13.99 -8.15 -6.04
CA MET A 183 13.83 -9.55 -5.60
C MET A 183 13.08 -9.65 -4.27
N HIS A 184 13.26 -8.67 -3.38
CA HIS A 184 12.50 -8.58 -2.14
C HIS A 184 11.01 -8.30 -2.44
N LEU A 185 10.70 -7.33 -3.30
CA LEU A 185 9.33 -7.07 -3.75
C LEU A 185 8.71 -8.31 -4.42
N HIS A 186 9.46 -8.98 -5.29
CA HIS A 186 9.01 -10.22 -5.93
C HIS A 186 8.59 -11.30 -4.93
N LYS A 187 9.38 -11.50 -3.86
CA LYS A 187 9.06 -12.47 -2.79
C LYS A 187 7.81 -12.09 -2.00
N LEU A 188 7.55 -10.80 -1.86
CA LEU A 188 6.37 -10.29 -1.16
C LEU A 188 5.11 -10.22 -2.05
N GLY A 189 5.23 -10.53 -3.35
CA GLY A 189 4.11 -10.41 -4.29
C GLY A 189 3.83 -9.00 -4.77
N PHE A 190 4.75 -8.04 -4.52
CA PHE A 190 4.55 -6.64 -4.86
C PHE A 190 5.08 -6.28 -6.24
N GLY A 191 4.44 -5.30 -6.86
CA GLY A 191 5.02 -4.53 -7.95
C GLY A 191 6.01 -3.47 -7.43
N GLY A 192 6.70 -2.78 -8.34
CA GLY A 192 7.71 -1.77 -7.95
C GLY A 192 7.85 -0.64 -8.94
N CYS A 193 8.42 0.47 -8.46
CA CYS A 193 8.86 1.59 -9.27
C CYS A 193 10.38 1.75 -9.09
N LEU A 194 11.17 1.45 -10.13
CA LEU A 194 12.61 1.71 -10.13
C LEU A 194 12.85 3.12 -10.68
N ALA A 195 13.09 4.06 -9.76
CA ALA A 195 13.16 5.49 -10.02
C ALA A 195 14.58 6.05 -10.01
N ASP A 196 15.57 5.22 -10.40
CA ASP A 196 16.96 5.68 -10.56
C ASP A 196 17.07 6.73 -11.66
N ASP A 197 18.05 7.62 -11.58
CA ASP A 197 18.33 8.60 -12.62
C ASP A 197 18.62 7.93 -13.98
N MET A 198 18.48 8.71 -15.05
CA MET A 198 18.83 8.26 -16.41
C MET A 198 20.31 7.83 -16.48
N GLY A 199 20.59 6.75 -17.20
CA GLY A 199 21.96 6.24 -17.37
C GLY A 199 22.48 5.34 -16.24
N LEU A 200 21.77 5.19 -15.12
CA LEU A 200 22.19 4.33 -14.01
C LEU A 200 21.94 2.83 -14.24
N GLY A 201 21.51 2.44 -15.45
CA GLY A 201 21.38 1.04 -15.84
C GLY A 201 20.15 0.34 -15.27
N LYS A 202 19.00 1.02 -15.25
CA LYS A 202 17.70 0.41 -14.92
C LYS A 202 17.41 -0.82 -15.77
N THR A 203 17.74 -0.75 -17.07
CA THR A 203 17.63 -1.90 -18.00
C THR A 203 18.41 -3.10 -17.51
N LEU A 204 19.68 -2.94 -17.14
CA LEU A 204 20.53 -4.03 -16.66
C LEU A 204 20.02 -4.63 -15.36
N GLN A 205 19.59 -3.79 -14.41
CA GLN A 205 19.00 -4.26 -13.15
C GLN A 205 17.73 -5.08 -13.40
N THR A 206 16.84 -4.61 -14.29
CA THR A 206 15.61 -5.31 -14.68
C THR A 206 15.93 -6.64 -15.39
N LEU A 207 16.87 -6.63 -16.32
CA LEU A 207 17.31 -7.84 -16.99
C LEU A 207 17.94 -8.86 -16.02
N THR A 208 18.63 -8.40 -14.98
CA THR A 208 19.19 -9.25 -13.92
C THR A 208 18.05 -9.92 -13.13
N LEU A 209 17.00 -9.14 -12.76
CA LEU A 209 15.80 -9.69 -12.13
C LEU A 209 15.19 -10.78 -13.01
N LEU A 210 14.93 -10.50 -14.28
CA LEU A 210 14.29 -11.44 -15.20
C LEU A 210 15.17 -12.69 -15.44
N GLN A 211 16.48 -12.53 -15.59
CA GLN A 211 17.42 -13.65 -15.68
C GLN A 211 17.37 -14.52 -14.42
N HIS A 212 17.19 -13.93 -13.23
CA HIS A 212 17.02 -14.68 -11.98
C HIS A 212 15.68 -15.43 -11.92
N ILE A 213 14.60 -14.78 -12.35
CA ILE A 213 13.25 -15.34 -12.36
C ILE A 213 13.17 -16.58 -13.29
N TYR A 214 13.81 -16.51 -14.45
CA TYR A 214 13.80 -17.58 -15.46
C TYR A 214 15.00 -18.54 -15.38
N LYS A 215 15.72 -18.60 -14.27
CA LYS A 215 16.93 -19.42 -14.10
C LYS A 215 16.69 -20.95 -14.20
N SER A 216 15.47 -21.40 -13.92
CA SER A 216 15.13 -22.81 -13.96
C SER A 216 14.25 -23.16 -15.15
N PRO A 217 14.69 -24.04 -16.06
CA PRO A 217 13.86 -24.53 -17.16
C PRO A 217 12.63 -25.33 -16.67
N ALA A 218 12.73 -25.93 -15.47
CA ALA A 218 11.68 -26.76 -14.91
C ALA A 218 10.42 -25.98 -14.48
N SER A 219 10.57 -24.67 -14.17
CA SER A 219 9.41 -23.82 -13.91
C SER A 219 9.04 -23.09 -15.20
N ARG A 220 8.12 -23.63 -15.98
CA ARG A 220 7.50 -22.94 -17.13
C ARG A 220 6.73 -21.74 -16.60
N LYS A 221 7.41 -20.61 -16.48
CA LYS A 221 6.78 -19.33 -16.16
C LYS A 221 6.20 -18.71 -17.42
N ALA A 222 5.13 -17.94 -17.26
CA ALA A 222 4.58 -17.14 -18.35
C ALA A 222 5.64 -16.11 -18.85
N ALA A 223 5.47 -15.62 -20.06
CA ALA A 223 6.35 -14.60 -20.62
C ALA A 223 6.29 -13.29 -19.83
N THR A 224 7.35 -12.50 -19.94
CA THR A 224 7.39 -11.10 -19.49
C THR A 224 7.14 -10.18 -20.68
N LEU A 225 6.19 -9.24 -20.55
CA LEU A 225 5.98 -8.17 -21.52
C LEU A 225 6.77 -6.93 -21.09
N ILE A 226 7.60 -6.42 -21.99
CA ILE A 226 8.39 -5.20 -21.79
C ILE A 226 7.90 -4.16 -22.80
N VAL A 227 7.26 -3.10 -22.29
CA VAL A 227 6.70 -2.01 -23.09
C VAL A 227 7.62 -0.80 -22.96
N VAL A 228 8.09 -0.32 -24.10
CA VAL A 228 9.08 0.76 -24.14
C VAL A 228 8.72 1.81 -25.20
N PRO A 229 9.23 3.04 -25.09
CA PRO A 229 9.19 3.98 -26.21
C PRO A 229 9.87 3.41 -27.45
N THR A 230 9.38 3.78 -28.64
CA THR A 230 9.91 3.28 -29.92
C THR A 230 11.42 3.51 -30.05
N SER A 231 11.91 4.65 -29.58
CA SER A 231 13.34 5.01 -29.61
C SER A 231 14.22 4.08 -28.75
N LEU A 232 13.67 3.47 -27.70
CA LEU A 232 14.43 2.62 -26.80
C LEU A 232 14.34 1.13 -27.13
N LEU A 233 13.43 0.72 -28.01
CA LEU A 233 13.16 -0.69 -28.32
C LEU A 233 14.41 -1.44 -28.81
N HIS A 234 15.17 -0.83 -29.71
CA HIS A 234 16.42 -1.40 -30.24
C HIS A 234 17.48 -1.57 -29.13
N ASN A 235 17.63 -0.58 -28.24
CA ASN A 235 18.58 -0.63 -27.15
C ASN A 235 18.24 -1.75 -26.16
N TRP A 236 16.97 -1.86 -25.76
CA TRP A 236 16.51 -2.94 -24.89
C TRP A 236 16.81 -4.33 -25.44
N ARG A 237 16.50 -4.56 -26.72
CA ARG A 237 16.79 -5.84 -27.37
C ARG A 237 18.28 -6.13 -27.44
N ARG A 238 19.08 -5.12 -27.79
CA ARG A 238 20.56 -5.25 -27.84
C ARG A 238 21.14 -5.59 -26.49
N GLU A 239 20.71 -4.92 -25.42
CA GLU A 239 21.15 -5.19 -24.07
C GLU A 239 20.67 -6.55 -23.57
N ALA A 240 19.43 -6.92 -23.80
CA ALA A 240 18.92 -8.24 -23.44
C ALA A 240 19.69 -9.37 -24.12
N LYS A 241 19.99 -9.26 -25.42
CA LYS A 241 20.80 -10.22 -26.16
C LYS A 241 22.25 -10.29 -25.66
N ARG A 242 22.80 -9.14 -25.24
CA ARG A 242 24.18 -9.03 -24.75
C ARG A 242 24.32 -9.63 -23.35
N PHE A 243 23.39 -9.34 -22.44
CA PHE A 243 23.56 -9.61 -21.01
C PHE A 243 22.83 -10.86 -20.52
N THR A 244 21.86 -11.37 -21.28
CA THR A 244 21.04 -12.52 -20.84
C THR A 244 21.13 -13.70 -21.79
N THR A 245 20.60 -14.84 -21.35
CA THR A 245 20.42 -16.06 -22.17
C THR A 245 18.94 -16.32 -22.47
N LEU A 246 18.07 -15.33 -22.21
CA LEU A 246 16.63 -15.47 -22.31
C LEU A 246 16.16 -15.46 -23.76
N SER A 247 15.22 -16.34 -24.09
CA SER A 247 14.55 -16.33 -25.39
C SER A 247 13.67 -15.09 -25.52
N MET A 248 13.71 -14.41 -26.67
CA MET A 248 13.04 -13.13 -26.84
C MET A 248 12.46 -12.94 -28.22
N ILE A 249 11.40 -12.11 -28.29
CA ILE A 249 10.80 -11.66 -29.54
C ILE A 249 10.43 -10.18 -29.43
N GLU A 250 10.49 -9.47 -30.55
CA GLU A 250 9.85 -8.17 -30.73
C GLU A 250 8.46 -8.36 -31.31
N TYR A 251 7.44 -7.97 -30.55
CA TYR A 251 6.06 -7.99 -30.99
C TYR A 251 5.72 -6.67 -31.70
N ASN A 252 5.55 -6.74 -33.01
CA ASN A 252 5.24 -5.62 -33.88
C ASN A 252 4.15 -6.01 -34.89
N SER A 253 3.78 -5.09 -35.81
CA SER A 253 2.70 -5.28 -36.77
C SER A 253 2.89 -6.40 -37.78
N SER A 254 4.14 -6.87 -37.98
CA SER A 254 4.41 -7.99 -38.88
C SER A 254 4.17 -9.37 -38.25
N ILE A 255 3.99 -9.41 -36.92
CA ILE A 255 3.80 -10.66 -36.18
C ILE A 255 2.30 -11.00 -36.12
N VAL A 256 1.94 -12.11 -36.73
CA VAL A 256 0.58 -12.67 -36.63
C VAL A 256 0.50 -13.67 -35.48
N VAL A 257 -0.26 -13.32 -34.45
CA VAL A 257 -0.54 -14.22 -33.33
C VAL A 257 -1.87 -14.92 -33.58
N PRO A 258 -1.93 -16.25 -33.54
CA PRO A 258 -3.20 -16.96 -33.68
C PRO A 258 -4.20 -16.55 -32.59
N PRO A 259 -5.37 -16.00 -32.95
CA PRO A 259 -6.31 -15.44 -31.97
C PRO A 259 -6.84 -16.49 -30.99
N ASN A 260 -6.98 -17.73 -31.43
CA ASN A 260 -7.49 -18.84 -30.61
C ASN A 260 -6.46 -19.41 -29.63
N HIS A 261 -5.17 -19.10 -29.79
CA HIS A 261 -4.10 -19.68 -28.96
C HIS A 261 -2.98 -18.69 -28.62
N PRO A 262 -3.29 -17.50 -28.11
CA PRO A 262 -2.25 -16.52 -27.79
C PRO A 262 -1.24 -17.06 -26.76
N GLY A 263 -1.71 -17.89 -25.81
CA GLY A 263 -0.85 -18.52 -24.81
C GLY A 263 0.21 -19.47 -25.39
N LYS A 264 -0.12 -20.21 -26.48
CA LYS A 264 0.86 -21.05 -27.15
C LYS A 264 1.91 -20.25 -27.89
N PHE A 265 1.56 -19.06 -28.39
CA PHE A 265 2.51 -18.18 -29.03
C PHE A 265 3.43 -17.48 -28.01
N PHE A 266 2.85 -16.74 -27.08
CA PHE A 266 3.62 -15.98 -26.10
C PHE A 266 4.45 -16.89 -25.17
N GLY A 267 3.95 -18.04 -24.81
CA GLY A 267 4.67 -19.01 -23.95
C GLY A 267 5.92 -19.64 -24.56
N ARG A 268 6.24 -19.35 -25.84
CA ARG A 268 7.52 -19.79 -26.46
C ARG A 268 8.68 -18.89 -26.06
N PHE A 269 8.39 -17.68 -25.60
CA PHE A 269 9.40 -16.66 -25.30
C PHE A 269 9.37 -16.34 -23.81
N GLN A 270 10.53 -15.95 -23.29
CA GLN A 270 10.65 -15.43 -21.92
C GLN A 270 10.47 -13.92 -21.90
N LEU A 271 10.96 -13.22 -22.94
CA LEU A 271 10.84 -11.78 -23.07
C LEU A 271 10.09 -11.41 -24.37
N ILE A 272 9.10 -10.55 -24.24
CA ILE A 272 8.35 -10.00 -25.36
C ILE A 272 8.49 -8.48 -25.31
N PHE A 273 9.17 -7.91 -26.28
CA PHE A 273 9.35 -6.47 -26.40
C PHE A 273 8.30 -5.87 -27.29
N THR A 274 7.72 -4.75 -26.89
CA THR A 274 6.75 -4.01 -27.71
C THR A 274 6.80 -2.52 -27.36
N THR A 275 6.09 -1.72 -28.13
CA THR A 275 5.97 -0.28 -27.89
C THR A 275 4.61 0.08 -27.28
N TYR A 276 4.50 1.26 -26.66
CA TYR A 276 3.23 1.78 -26.16
C TYR A 276 2.15 1.87 -27.26
N GLY A 277 2.53 2.25 -28.48
CA GLY A 277 1.62 2.28 -29.62
C GLY A 277 1.07 0.89 -29.98
N MET A 278 1.97 -0.09 -30.07
CA MET A 278 1.57 -1.49 -30.35
C MET A 278 0.73 -2.08 -29.22
N MET A 279 1.07 -1.78 -27.96
CA MET A 279 0.28 -2.19 -26.79
C MET A 279 -1.16 -1.69 -26.90
N ARG A 280 -1.37 -0.40 -27.20
CA ARG A 280 -2.72 0.18 -27.37
C ARG A 280 -3.50 -0.48 -28.51
N ASN A 281 -2.87 -0.63 -29.66
CA ASN A 281 -3.51 -1.12 -30.87
C ASN A 281 -3.88 -2.61 -30.78
N ASN A 282 -3.23 -3.37 -29.90
CA ASN A 282 -3.43 -4.82 -29.75
C ASN A 282 -3.82 -5.23 -28.32
N ILE A 283 -4.50 -4.34 -27.62
CA ILE A 283 -4.79 -4.56 -26.20
C ILE A 283 -5.68 -5.78 -25.96
N ASP A 284 -6.66 -6.05 -26.81
CA ASP A 284 -7.55 -7.19 -26.68
C ASP A 284 -6.79 -8.52 -26.72
N LEU A 285 -5.80 -8.63 -27.61
CA LEU A 285 -4.93 -9.78 -27.71
C LEU A 285 -4.00 -9.89 -26.49
N LEU A 286 -3.32 -8.79 -26.13
CA LEU A 286 -2.36 -8.79 -25.03
C LEU A 286 -3.04 -9.02 -23.66
N SER A 287 -4.25 -8.49 -23.46
CA SER A 287 -5.00 -8.68 -22.22
C SER A 287 -5.61 -10.09 -22.06
N SER A 288 -5.66 -10.87 -23.15
CA SER A 288 -6.11 -12.27 -23.13
C SER A 288 -5.07 -13.22 -22.53
N TYR A 289 -3.80 -12.78 -22.43
CA TYR A 289 -2.70 -13.56 -21.86
C TYR A 289 -2.26 -13.02 -20.50
N LYS A 290 -2.05 -13.90 -19.50
CA LYS A 290 -1.51 -13.51 -18.20
C LYS A 290 0.00 -13.65 -18.17
N PHE A 291 0.69 -12.52 -18.17
CA PHE A 291 2.15 -12.45 -18.13
C PHE A 291 2.71 -12.77 -16.74
N GLU A 292 3.97 -13.18 -16.65
CA GLU A 292 4.69 -13.27 -15.37
C GLU A 292 5.00 -11.86 -14.85
N TYR A 293 5.61 -11.02 -15.70
CA TYR A 293 5.84 -9.60 -15.45
C TYR A 293 5.29 -8.75 -16.58
N ILE A 294 4.87 -7.55 -16.23
CA ILE A 294 4.76 -6.43 -17.18
C ILE A 294 5.72 -5.35 -16.70
N VAL A 295 6.63 -4.96 -17.57
CA VAL A 295 7.60 -3.89 -17.34
C VAL A 295 7.24 -2.73 -18.26
N LEU A 296 7.00 -1.54 -17.68
CA LEU A 296 6.82 -0.30 -18.45
C LEU A 296 8.04 0.59 -18.25
N ASP A 297 8.78 0.82 -19.32
CA ASP A 297 9.90 1.76 -19.30
C ASP A 297 9.45 3.16 -19.70
N GLU A 298 10.08 4.19 -19.15
CA GLU A 298 9.66 5.58 -19.25
C GLU A 298 8.17 5.72 -18.90
N SER A 299 7.84 5.33 -17.67
CA SER A 299 6.45 5.20 -17.21
C SER A 299 5.67 6.51 -17.17
N GLN A 300 6.31 7.67 -17.38
CA GLN A 300 5.61 8.92 -17.64
C GLN A 300 4.63 8.84 -18.85
N ASN A 301 4.77 7.84 -19.72
CA ASN A 301 3.80 7.57 -20.79
C ASN A 301 2.41 7.17 -20.27
N ILE A 302 2.29 6.78 -19.00
CA ILE A 302 1.02 6.43 -18.35
C ILE A 302 0.61 7.40 -17.24
N LYS A 303 1.25 8.56 -17.09
CA LYS A 303 0.95 9.57 -16.05
C LYS A 303 -0.44 10.18 -16.16
N ASN A 304 -0.96 10.30 -17.38
CA ASN A 304 -2.31 10.82 -17.60
C ASN A 304 -3.35 9.69 -17.47
N SER A 305 -4.12 9.71 -16.40
CA SER A 305 -5.17 8.73 -16.09
C SER A 305 -6.31 8.66 -17.14
N GLU A 306 -6.50 9.73 -17.92
CA GLU A 306 -7.52 9.80 -18.96
C GLU A 306 -7.03 9.26 -20.32
N SER A 307 -5.71 9.06 -20.47
CA SER A 307 -5.13 8.62 -21.74
C SER A 307 -5.50 7.19 -22.10
N LEU A 308 -5.61 6.94 -23.41
CA LEU A 308 -5.80 5.57 -23.91
C LEU A 308 -4.64 4.66 -23.53
N THR A 309 -3.43 5.18 -23.43
CA THR A 309 -2.24 4.43 -23.02
C THR A 309 -2.38 3.91 -21.59
N PHE A 310 -2.80 4.76 -20.66
CA PHE A 310 -3.05 4.37 -19.27
C PHE A 310 -4.15 3.32 -19.16
N ARG A 311 -5.29 3.57 -19.82
CA ARG A 311 -6.43 2.62 -19.80
C ARG A 311 -6.05 1.26 -20.38
N SER A 312 -5.28 1.23 -21.47
CA SER A 312 -4.76 -0.01 -22.05
C SER A 312 -3.79 -0.71 -21.10
N ALA A 313 -2.85 0.02 -20.48
CA ALA A 313 -1.93 -0.57 -19.53
C ALA A 313 -2.65 -1.26 -18.35
N LEU A 314 -3.73 -0.67 -17.85
CA LEU A 314 -4.53 -1.27 -16.76
C LEU A 314 -5.26 -2.57 -17.15
N GLN A 315 -5.60 -2.75 -18.44
CA GLN A 315 -6.26 -3.98 -18.92
C GLN A 315 -5.31 -5.18 -19.00
N LEU A 316 -4.01 -4.94 -19.05
CA LEU A 316 -3.02 -6.00 -19.10
C LEU A 316 -3.03 -6.85 -17.83
N LYS A 317 -2.92 -8.17 -17.97
CA LYS A 317 -2.95 -9.12 -16.86
C LYS A 317 -1.55 -9.66 -16.61
N SER A 318 -1.08 -9.58 -15.37
CA SER A 318 0.22 -10.14 -14.97
C SER A 318 0.20 -10.59 -13.52
N LYS A 319 1.24 -11.34 -13.15
CA LYS A 319 1.50 -11.67 -11.75
C LYS A 319 2.21 -10.53 -11.03
N TYR A 320 3.15 -9.88 -11.70
CA TYR A 320 3.93 -8.76 -11.17
C TYR A 320 3.96 -7.60 -12.15
N ARG A 321 4.13 -6.39 -11.64
CA ARG A 321 4.24 -5.16 -12.42
C ARG A 321 5.44 -4.36 -11.96
N LEU A 322 6.20 -3.84 -12.91
CA LEU A 322 7.37 -3.01 -12.66
C LEU A 322 7.31 -1.79 -13.58
N VAL A 323 7.54 -0.63 -13.04
CA VAL A 323 7.73 0.59 -13.84
C VAL A 323 9.14 1.11 -13.65
N LEU A 324 9.70 1.65 -14.73
CA LEU A 324 11.01 2.27 -14.75
C LEU A 324 10.83 3.73 -15.18
N THR A 325 11.44 4.64 -14.45
CA THR A 325 11.38 6.08 -14.74
C THR A 325 12.60 6.78 -14.18
N GLY A 326 12.99 7.90 -14.75
CA GLY A 326 13.94 8.83 -14.15
C GLY A 326 13.24 9.92 -13.32
N THR A 327 11.93 10.08 -13.50
CA THR A 327 11.13 11.14 -12.90
C THR A 327 9.78 10.59 -12.41
N PRO A 328 9.74 9.96 -11.23
CA PRO A 328 8.51 9.35 -10.71
C PRO A 328 7.40 10.37 -10.44
N ILE A 329 7.79 11.59 -10.06
CA ILE A 329 6.91 12.75 -9.92
C ILE A 329 7.49 13.86 -10.79
N GLU A 330 6.81 14.18 -11.89
CA GLU A 330 7.27 15.22 -12.82
C GLU A 330 6.52 16.53 -12.61
N ASN A 331 5.20 16.50 -12.59
CA ASN A 331 4.36 17.69 -12.52
C ASN A 331 3.42 17.70 -11.31
N SER A 332 3.00 16.54 -10.83
CA SER A 332 2.00 16.47 -9.77
C SER A 332 1.97 15.11 -9.06
N LEU A 333 1.38 15.09 -7.87
CA LEU A 333 1.07 13.85 -7.15
C LEU A 333 0.10 12.92 -7.93
N LYS A 334 -0.64 13.47 -8.91
CA LYS A 334 -1.47 12.67 -9.81
C LYS A 334 -0.62 11.72 -10.67
N ASP A 335 0.59 12.13 -11.06
CA ASP A 335 1.53 11.29 -11.82
C ASP A 335 1.94 10.07 -11.00
N LEU A 336 2.22 10.28 -9.70
CA LEU A 336 2.51 9.21 -8.74
C LEU A 336 1.33 8.25 -8.62
N TRP A 337 0.12 8.79 -8.40
CA TRP A 337 -1.10 7.99 -8.29
C TRP A 337 -1.30 7.11 -9.54
N ALA A 338 -1.15 7.65 -10.74
CA ALA A 338 -1.33 6.90 -11.97
C ALA A 338 -0.33 5.73 -12.10
N GLN A 339 0.94 5.96 -11.76
CA GLN A 339 1.96 4.90 -11.78
C GLN A 339 1.65 3.82 -10.75
N PHE A 340 1.31 4.20 -9.51
CA PHE A 340 0.96 3.23 -8.47
C PHE A 340 -0.36 2.51 -8.74
N ARG A 341 -1.33 3.16 -9.38
CA ARG A 341 -2.55 2.51 -9.85
C ARG A 341 -2.26 1.39 -10.85
N PHE A 342 -1.23 1.53 -11.67
CA PHE A 342 -0.74 0.44 -12.52
C PHE A 342 0.03 -0.59 -11.71
N ILE A 343 1.00 -0.19 -10.88
CA ILE A 343 1.89 -1.09 -10.13
C ILE A 343 1.08 -1.95 -9.16
N GLN A 344 0.25 -1.30 -8.35
CA GLN A 344 -0.50 -1.88 -7.24
C GLN A 344 -1.88 -1.21 -7.14
N PRO A 345 -2.88 -1.69 -7.90
CA PRO A 345 -4.16 -1.00 -8.11
C PRO A 345 -4.90 -0.57 -6.84
N ASP A 346 -4.73 -1.32 -5.74
CA ASP A 346 -5.48 -1.07 -4.50
C ASP A 346 -4.71 -0.22 -3.48
N LEU A 347 -3.42 0.11 -3.74
CA LEU A 347 -2.55 0.74 -2.72
C LEU A 347 -2.95 2.19 -2.39
N LEU A 348 -3.25 3.00 -3.40
CA LEU A 348 -3.59 4.41 -3.24
C LEU A 348 -5.10 4.70 -3.45
N GLY A 349 -5.91 3.66 -3.52
CA GLY A 349 -7.36 3.79 -3.69
C GLY A 349 -7.78 4.39 -5.03
N THR A 350 -8.99 4.99 -5.08
CA THR A 350 -9.49 5.68 -6.27
C THR A 350 -8.83 7.05 -6.42
N GLU A 351 -8.84 7.61 -7.64
CA GLU A 351 -8.29 8.94 -7.91
C GLU A 351 -8.96 10.02 -7.03
N SER A 352 -10.29 9.95 -6.88
CA SER A 352 -11.05 10.89 -6.06
C SER A 352 -10.69 10.79 -4.57
N ALA A 353 -10.52 9.56 -4.04
CA ALA A 353 -10.07 9.37 -2.66
C ALA A 353 -8.66 9.90 -2.44
N PHE A 354 -7.71 9.58 -3.34
CA PHE A 354 -6.35 10.08 -3.28
C PHE A 354 -6.26 11.61 -3.35
N GLN A 355 -7.10 12.23 -4.21
CA GLN A 355 -7.17 13.67 -4.31
C GLN A 355 -7.60 14.33 -3.00
N LYS A 356 -8.67 13.80 -2.37
CA LYS A 356 -9.18 14.35 -1.10
C LYS A 356 -8.21 14.11 0.06
N GLN A 357 -7.62 12.94 0.11
CA GLN A 357 -6.81 12.49 1.25
C GLN A 357 -5.38 13.05 1.23
N PHE A 358 -4.78 13.16 0.05
CA PHE A 358 -3.37 13.56 -0.11
C PHE A 358 -3.19 14.86 -0.90
N MET A 359 -3.76 14.96 -2.11
CA MET A 359 -3.41 16.08 -3.00
C MET A 359 -3.90 17.43 -2.47
N ILE A 360 -5.13 17.52 -1.98
CA ILE A 360 -5.70 18.78 -1.45
C ILE A 360 -4.98 19.19 -0.16
N PRO A 361 -4.84 18.34 0.86
CA PRO A 361 -4.14 18.72 2.09
C PRO A 361 -2.68 19.10 1.87
N ILE A 362 -1.94 18.37 1.03
CA ILE A 362 -0.52 18.68 0.74
C ILE A 362 -0.41 20.04 0.02
N ARG A 363 -1.30 20.36 -0.93
CA ARG A 363 -1.34 21.68 -1.56
C ARG A 363 -1.65 22.81 -0.58
N GLN A 364 -2.36 22.51 0.50
CA GLN A 364 -2.66 23.46 1.58
C GLN A 364 -1.53 23.54 2.63
N GLY A 365 -0.40 22.86 2.41
CA GLY A 365 0.76 22.90 3.29
C GLY A 365 0.70 21.94 4.49
N ASN A 366 -0.13 20.91 4.44
CA ASN A 366 -0.21 19.91 5.51
C ASN A 366 0.97 18.94 5.44
N THR A 367 2.04 19.26 6.17
CA THR A 367 3.28 18.47 6.23
C THR A 367 3.10 17.09 6.86
N ARG A 368 2.09 16.91 7.73
CA ARG A 368 1.77 15.60 8.32
C ARG A 368 1.26 14.62 7.27
N VAL A 369 0.38 15.08 6.38
CA VAL A 369 -0.15 14.26 5.29
C VAL A 369 0.94 13.97 4.24
N GLU A 370 1.83 14.92 3.99
CA GLU A 370 2.99 14.73 3.11
C GLU A 370 3.91 13.62 3.64
N ALA A 371 4.24 13.65 4.95
CA ALA A 371 5.04 12.61 5.60
C ALA A 371 4.37 11.21 5.61
N GLN A 372 3.04 11.13 5.50
CA GLN A 372 2.33 9.85 5.38
C GLN A 372 2.45 9.24 3.98
N LEU A 373 2.66 10.07 2.96
CA LEU A 373 2.79 9.61 1.58
C LEU A 373 4.23 9.19 1.24
N GLN A 374 5.23 9.70 1.99
CA GLN A 374 6.64 9.32 1.90
C GLN A 374 6.93 7.97 2.56
#